data_f204af2fb4627b40799cf5bd8124085d
#
_entry.id   f204af2fb4627b40799cf5bd8124085d
#
_cell.length_a   1.000
_cell.length_b   1.000
_cell.length_c   1.000
_cell.angle_alpha   90.00
_cell.angle_beta   90.00
_cell.angle_gamma   90.00
#
_symmetry.space_group_name_H-M   'P 1'
#
loop_
_entity.id
_entity.type
_entity.pdbx_description
1 polymer ?
#
loop_
_entity_poly.entity_id
_entity_poly.type
_entity_poly.pdbx_seq_one_letter_code
_entity_poly.pdbx_strand_id
1 'polypeptide(L)'
;MHRTIAISVAAIIGGLLLAPAQPASARSYDSWSDVRNALSGSQTPWEPLRTLGLPRDPKLGIDVTPCKGKGKKGSVIRVRHASPKARRVFYIVEQPNGVTCVKTSNAGYGKVGTVRTHGFVFDIYARCKKTTCPPSAVPKRGLVQMRPAGAGASVTNFRMATKGLVYDEVTRIVEGLTLNAYN
;
A
#
# COMPACT_ATOMS: atom_id res chain seq x y z
N MET A 1 -47.98 8.86 67.91
CA MET A 1 -46.80 8.15 67.38
C MET A 1 -46.85 8.24 65.91
N HIS A 2 -46.16 9.20 65.29
CA HIS A 2 -46.12 9.37 63.82
C HIS A 2 -44.73 8.91 63.32
N ARG A 3 -44.70 7.87 62.51
CA ARG A 3 -43.47 7.41 61.84
C ARG A 3 -43.37 8.07 60.46
N THR A 4 -42.37 8.91 60.34
CA THR A 4 -42.00 9.55 59.03
C THR A 4 -41.11 8.58 58.26
N ILE A 5 -41.55 8.19 57.08
CA ILE A 5 -40.76 7.34 56.16
C ILE A 5 -40.00 8.29 55.22
N ALA A 6 -38.66 8.30 55.31
CA ALA A 6 -37.81 9.01 54.38
C ALA A 6 -37.55 8.14 53.13
N ILE A 7 -37.99 8.60 51.98
CA ILE A 7 -37.69 7.95 50.70
C ILE A 7 -36.41 8.60 50.14
N SER A 8 -35.33 7.83 50.13
CA SER A 8 -34.06 8.22 49.50
C SER A 8 -34.14 7.93 47.98
N VAL A 9 -34.16 8.96 47.19
CA VAL A 9 -34.04 8.86 45.73
C VAL A 9 -32.54 8.78 45.37
N ALA A 10 -32.08 7.60 44.97
CA ALA A 10 -30.74 7.40 44.43
C ALA A 10 -30.72 7.85 42.97
N ALA A 11 -30.06 8.94 42.69
CA ALA A 11 -29.80 9.40 41.30
C ALA A 11 -28.72 8.50 40.68
N ILE A 12 -29.10 7.64 39.72
CA ILE A 12 -28.16 6.88 38.90
C ILE A 12 -27.64 7.82 37.83
N ILE A 13 -26.45 8.37 38.04
CA ILE A 13 -25.70 9.09 37.01
C ILE A 13 -25.11 8.02 36.10
N GLY A 14 -25.80 7.72 35.02
CA GLY A 14 -25.30 6.89 33.93
C GLY A 14 -24.15 7.59 33.20
N GLY A 15 -22.92 7.34 33.68
CA GLY A 15 -21.72 7.73 32.96
C GLY A 15 -21.64 6.97 31.63
N LEU A 16 -21.90 7.64 30.51
CA LEU A 16 -21.53 7.15 29.19
C LEU A 16 -19.98 7.05 29.16
N LEU A 17 -19.47 5.88 29.43
CA LEU A 17 -18.08 5.55 29.14
C LEU A 17 -17.92 5.57 27.61
N LEU A 18 -17.49 6.71 27.07
CA LEU A 18 -16.94 6.80 25.71
C LEU A 18 -15.73 5.86 25.66
N ALA A 19 -15.94 4.64 25.17
CA ALA A 19 -14.84 3.73 24.91
C ALA A 19 -13.85 4.46 23.99
N PRO A 20 -12.55 4.51 24.34
CA PRO A 20 -11.57 5.14 23.47
C PRO A 20 -11.63 4.43 22.10
N ALA A 21 -11.80 5.22 21.03
CA ALA A 21 -11.82 4.70 19.67
C ALA A 21 -10.52 3.91 19.45
N GLN A 22 -10.62 2.58 19.38
CA GLN A 22 -9.46 1.73 19.10
C GLN A 22 -8.80 2.21 17.81
N PRO A 23 -7.47 2.37 17.78
CA PRO A 23 -6.79 2.70 16.53
C PRO A 23 -7.14 1.63 15.51
N ALA A 24 -7.61 2.06 14.34
CA ALA A 24 -7.98 1.14 13.27
C ALA A 24 -6.77 0.25 12.98
N SER A 25 -6.88 -1.03 13.31
CA SER A 25 -5.80 -2.01 13.20
C SER A 25 -5.52 -2.34 11.75
N ALA A 26 -4.28 -2.70 11.43
CA ALA A 26 -3.93 -3.29 10.15
C ALA A 26 -4.80 -4.55 9.93
N ARG A 27 -5.31 -4.73 8.70
CA ARG A 27 -6.06 -5.92 8.29
C ARG A 27 -5.33 -6.59 7.15
N SER A 28 -5.28 -7.91 7.15
CA SER A 28 -4.76 -8.72 6.06
C SER A 28 -5.91 -9.36 5.30
N TYR A 29 -5.82 -9.35 3.98
CA TYR A 29 -6.83 -9.86 3.07
C TYR A 29 -6.24 -10.92 2.16
N ASP A 30 -7.06 -11.91 1.79
CA ASP A 30 -6.64 -13.01 0.92
C ASP A 30 -6.84 -12.70 -0.56
N SER A 31 -7.66 -11.75 -0.90
CA SER A 31 -7.92 -11.38 -2.28
C SER A 31 -7.90 -9.86 -2.52
N TRP A 32 -7.62 -9.46 -3.76
CA TRP A 32 -7.74 -8.07 -4.17
C TRP A 32 -9.19 -7.57 -4.19
N SER A 33 -10.16 -8.47 -4.42
CA SER A 33 -11.58 -8.13 -4.31
C SER A 33 -11.92 -7.64 -2.90
N ASP A 34 -11.45 -8.36 -1.87
CA ASP A 34 -11.67 -7.97 -0.47
C ASP A 34 -10.99 -6.66 -0.13
N VAL A 35 -9.78 -6.42 -0.66
CA VAL A 35 -9.09 -5.15 -0.52
C VAL A 35 -9.89 -4.00 -1.12
N ARG A 36 -10.40 -4.16 -2.35
CA ARG A 36 -11.23 -3.14 -3.00
C ARG A 36 -12.48 -2.82 -2.18
N ASN A 37 -13.20 -3.85 -1.74
CA ASN A 37 -14.38 -3.69 -0.90
C ASN A 37 -14.06 -2.94 0.41
N ALA A 38 -12.91 -3.21 1.01
CA ALA A 38 -12.47 -2.54 2.24
C ALA A 38 -12.05 -1.08 2.05
N LEU A 39 -11.61 -0.70 0.85
CA LEU A 39 -11.18 0.68 0.54
C LEU A 39 -12.35 1.63 0.27
N SER A 40 -13.58 1.11 0.13
CA SER A 40 -14.83 1.90 0.02
C SER A 40 -14.76 3.06 -0.99
N GLY A 41 -14.24 2.79 -2.20
CA GLY A 41 -14.21 3.76 -3.31
C GLY A 41 -13.22 4.92 -3.16
N SER A 42 -12.49 5.01 -2.04
CA SER A 42 -11.56 6.11 -1.77
C SER A 42 -10.19 5.98 -2.44
N GLN A 43 -9.83 4.78 -2.87
CA GLN A 43 -8.53 4.45 -3.45
C GLN A 43 -8.68 3.37 -4.51
N THR A 44 -7.92 3.49 -5.59
CA THR A 44 -7.83 2.47 -6.63
C THR A 44 -6.45 1.84 -6.61
N PRO A 45 -6.33 0.58 -6.15
CA PRO A 45 -5.05 -0.10 -6.08
C PRO A 45 -4.56 -0.59 -7.45
N TRP A 46 -3.24 -0.73 -7.57
CA TRP A 46 -2.58 -1.39 -8.69
C TRP A 46 -2.40 -2.88 -8.41
N GLU A 47 -3.02 -3.70 -9.21
CA GLU A 47 -2.90 -5.16 -9.08
C GLU A 47 -1.92 -5.73 -10.08
N PRO A 48 -0.93 -6.54 -9.65
CA PRO A 48 -0.02 -7.21 -10.56
C PRO A 48 -0.68 -8.43 -11.21
N LEU A 49 -1.00 -8.38 -12.50
CA LEU A 49 -1.50 -9.54 -13.25
C LEU A 49 -0.41 -10.55 -13.60
N ARG A 50 0.82 -10.05 -13.85
CA ARG A 50 1.96 -10.90 -14.20
C ARG A 50 2.92 -10.97 -13.04
N THR A 51 2.99 -12.13 -12.41
CA THR A 51 3.89 -12.38 -11.27
C THR A 51 5.15 -13.17 -11.64
N LEU A 52 5.30 -13.57 -12.91
CA LEU A 52 6.45 -14.34 -13.42
C LEU A 52 6.76 -15.58 -12.57
N GLY A 53 5.73 -16.30 -12.13
CA GLY A 53 5.88 -17.44 -11.25
C GLY A 53 6.29 -17.10 -9.82
N LEU A 54 6.11 -15.84 -9.41
CA LEU A 54 6.30 -15.41 -8.04
C LEU A 54 4.94 -15.34 -7.33
N PRO A 55 4.54 -16.37 -6.59
CA PRO A 55 3.27 -16.35 -5.86
C PRO A 55 3.28 -15.25 -4.80
N ARG A 56 2.10 -14.76 -4.46
CA ARG A 56 1.95 -13.94 -3.27
C ARG A 56 2.41 -14.75 -2.06
N ASP A 57 3.07 -14.10 -1.11
CA ASP A 57 3.50 -14.75 0.13
C ASP A 57 2.24 -15.10 0.96
N PRO A 58 1.91 -16.38 1.12
CA PRO A 58 0.67 -16.79 1.80
C PRO A 58 0.65 -16.45 3.28
N LYS A 59 1.83 -16.18 3.88
CA LYS A 59 1.94 -15.81 5.30
C LYS A 59 1.61 -14.34 5.55
N LEU A 60 1.71 -13.49 4.52
CA LEU A 60 1.57 -12.04 4.67
C LEU A 60 0.26 -11.48 4.11
N GLY A 61 -0.43 -12.23 3.22
CA GLY A 61 -1.65 -11.73 2.60
C GLY A 61 -1.44 -10.41 1.84
N ILE A 62 -2.49 -9.60 1.76
CA ILE A 62 -2.45 -8.21 1.32
C ILE A 62 -2.79 -7.34 2.52
N ASP A 63 -1.81 -6.66 3.09
CA ASP A 63 -1.99 -5.87 4.30
C ASP A 63 -2.55 -4.49 3.95
N VAL A 64 -3.63 -4.11 4.62
CA VAL A 64 -4.25 -2.79 4.51
C VAL A 64 -4.18 -2.11 5.87
N THR A 65 -3.44 -1.02 5.96
CA THR A 65 -3.26 -0.27 7.21
C THR A 65 -3.85 1.12 7.04
N PRO A 66 -4.82 1.52 7.87
CA PRO A 66 -5.36 2.88 7.83
C PRO A 66 -4.28 3.94 7.96
N CYS A 67 -4.44 5.01 7.22
CA CYS A 67 -3.50 6.10 7.12
C CYS A 67 -4.22 7.44 7.21
N LYS A 68 -3.70 8.33 8.04
CA LYS A 68 -4.17 9.72 8.12
C LYS A 68 -3.04 10.65 7.71
N GLY A 69 -3.27 11.48 6.72
CA GLY A 69 -2.39 12.57 6.33
C GLY A 69 -3.16 13.89 6.39
N LYS A 70 -2.51 15.02 6.18
CA LYS A 70 -3.05 16.39 6.27
C LYS A 70 -4.49 16.51 5.71
N GLY A 71 -5.51 16.27 6.54
CA GLY A 71 -6.94 16.34 6.18
C GLY A 71 -7.48 15.21 5.29
N LYS A 72 -6.63 14.30 4.79
CA LYS A 72 -7.03 13.16 3.96
C LYS A 72 -6.93 11.86 4.74
N LYS A 73 -7.92 11.00 4.54
CA LYS A 73 -7.95 9.63 5.06
C LYS A 73 -7.69 8.66 3.92
N GLY A 74 -7.14 7.51 4.22
CA GLY A 74 -6.92 6.44 3.26
C GLY A 74 -6.23 5.24 3.91
N SER A 75 -5.67 4.36 3.11
CA SER A 75 -4.97 3.18 3.61
C SER A 75 -3.65 2.96 2.87
N VAL A 76 -2.66 2.45 3.58
CA VAL A 76 -1.44 1.92 2.96
C VAL A 76 -1.66 0.45 2.68
N ILE A 77 -1.51 0.06 1.43
CA ILE A 77 -1.60 -1.32 0.97
C ILE A 77 -0.19 -1.87 0.83
N ARG A 78 0.04 -3.09 1.30
CA ARG A 78 1.33 -3.79 1.18
C ARG A 78 1.09 -5.21 0.72
N VAL A 79 1.84 -5.63 -0.29
CA VAL A 79 1.82 -7.02 -0.76
C VAL A 79 3.22 -7.48 -1.11
N ARG A 80 3.51 -8.75 -0.82
CA ARG A 80 4.79 -9.38 -1.13
C ARG A 80 4.58 -10.59 -2.02
N HIS A 81 5.34 -10.66 -3.10
CA HIS A 81 5.46 -11.82 -3.97
C HIS A 81 6.88 -12.36 -3.88
N ALA A 82 7.03 -13.64 -3.66
CA ALA A 82 8.34 -14.23 -3.44
C ALA A 82 8.46 -15.66 -3.96
N SER A 83 9.64 -15.98 -4.47
CA SER A 83 10.09 -17.35 -4.65
C SER A 83 11.38 -17.56 -3.83
N PRO A 84 11.27 -18.10 -2.60
CA PRO A 84 12.42 -18.28 -1.72
C PRO A 84 13.54 -19.12 -2.36
N LYS A 85 13.17 -20.18 -3.09
CA LYS A 85 14.11 -21.07 -3.80
C LYS A 85 14.95 -20.32 -4.83
N ALA A 86 14.33 -19.41 -5.58
CA ALA A 86 15.01 -18.61 -6.61
C ALA A 86 15.60 -17.31 -6.05
N ARG A 87 15.46 -16.99 -4.76
CA ARG A 87 15.86 -15.72 -4.13
C ARG A 87 15.29 -14.50 -4.84
N ARG A 88 14.09 -14.64 -5.40
CA ARG A 88 13.38 -13.63 -6.19
C ARG A 88 12.23 -13.08 -5.38
N VAL A 89 12.11 -11.77 -5.29
CA VAL A 89 11.05 -11.12 -4.55
C VAL A 89 10.74 -9.75 -5.15
N PHE A 90 9.47 -9.37 -5.12
CA PHE A 90 9.06 -7.97 -5.16
C PHE A 90 8.07 -7.67 -4.05
N TYR A 91 8.10 -6.42 -3.62
CA TYR A 91 7.28 -5.91 -2.53
C TYR A 91 6.64 -4.60 -2.97
N ILE A 92 5.31 -4.59 -3.03
CA ILE A 92 4.53 -3.42 -3.40
C ILE A 92 4.10 -2.68 -2.14
N VAL A 93 4.19 -1.36 -2.19
CA VAL A 93 3.61 -0.44 -1.21
C VAL A 93 2.84 0.62 -1.98
N GLU A 94 1.58 0.76 -1.65
CA GLU A 94 0.71 1.77 -2.22
C GLU A 94 0.14 2.66 -1.12
N GLN A 95 -0.07 3.93 -1.43
CA GLN A 95 -0.66 4.89 -0.49
C GLN A 95 -1.54 5.90 -1.24
N PRO A 96 -2.48 6.56 -0.55
CA PRO A 96 -3.34 7.54 -1.18
C PRO A 96 -2.55 8.65 -1.87
N ASN A 97 -3.04 9.12 -3.00
CA ASN A 97 -2.44 10.26 -3.68
C ASN A 97 -2.55 11.53 -2.79
N GLY A 98 -1.45 12.28 -2.71
CA GLY A 98 -1.38 13.50 -1.88
C GLY A 98 -1.30 13.26 -0.36
N VAL A 99 -1.13 11.99 0.08
CA VAL A 99 -0.90 11.63 1.49
C VAL A 99 0.41 10.86 1.60
N THR A 100 1.30 11.29 2.48
CA THR A 100 2.58 10.61 2.72
C THR A 100 2.54 9.90 4.05
N CYS A 101 2.16 8.62 4.03
CA CYS A 101 2.17 7.74 5.21
C CYS A 101 3.41 6.84 5.25
N VAL A 102 4.03 6.64 4.11
CA VAL A 102 5.26 5.88 3.96
C VAL A 102 6.33 6.77 3.35
N LYS A 103 7.49 6.83 3.97
CA LYS A 103 8.64 7.56 3.40
C LYS A 103 9.04 6.91 2.08
N THR A 104 9.05 7.71 1.01
CA THR A 104 9.39 7.29 -0.35
C THR A 104 10.69 7.97 -0.79
N SER A 105 11.82 7.59 -0.19
CA SER A 105 13.13 8.12 -0.59
C SER A 105 13.76 7.27 -1.69
N ASN A 106 14.32 7.91 -2.69
CA ASN A 106 15.16 7.30 -3.72
C ASN A 106 16.65 7.47 -3.43
N ALA A 107 17.02 7.93 -2.24
CA ALA A 107 18.43 8.14 -1.88
C ALA A 107 19.25 6.86 -2.11
N GLY A 108 20.35 6.98 -2.83
CA GLY A 108 21.24 5.87 -3.21
C GLY A 108 20.74 5.00 -4.37
N TYR A 109 19.70 5.44 -5.08
CA TYR A 109 19.21 4.81 -6.31
C TYR A 109 19.46 5.72 -7.50
N GLY A 110 19.96 5.14 -8.60
CA GLY A 110 20.05 5.79 -9.91
C GLY A 110 18.98 5.28 -10.85
N LYS A 111 18.53 6.14 -11.76
CA LYS A 111 17.52 5.79 -12.75
C LYS A 111 18.09 4.80 -13.76
N VAL A 112 17.31 3.78 -14.12
CA VAL A 112 17.62 2.77 -15.14
C VAL A 112 16.78 3.00 -16.40
N GLY A 113 15.49 3.24 -16.23
CA GLY A 113 14.56 3.39 -17.34
C GLY A 113 13.18 3.86 -16.92
N THR A 114 12.27 3.87 -17.88
CA THR A 114 10.88 4.33 -17.70
C THR A 114 9.96 3.42 -18.49
N VAL A 115 8.85 3.01 -17.87
CA VAL A 115 7.75 2.29 -18.50
C VAL A 115 6.53 3.20 -18.55
N ARG A 116 5.84 3.24 -19.70
CA ARG A 116 4.57 3.95 -19.86
C ARG A 116 3.47 2.93 -20.08
N THR A 117 2.49 2.90 -19.22
CA THR A 117 1.35 1.98 -19.33
C THR A 117 0.12 2.59 -18.67
N HIS A 118 -1.07 2.30 -19.20
CA HIS A 118 -2.36 2.79 -18.69
C HIS A 118 -2.43 4.31 -18.43
N GLY A 119 -1.74 5.11 -19.26
CA GLY A 119 -1.68 6.58 -19.08
C GLY A 119 -0.75 7.07 -17.97
N PHE A 120 -0.06 6.18 -17.29
CA PHE A 120 0.88 6.50 -16.21
C PHE A 120 2.33 6.25 -16.59
N VAL A 121 3.23 6.85 -15.83
CA VAL A 121 4.67 6.74 -16.00
C VAL A 121 5.28 6.10 -14.77
N PHE A 122 6.01 5.00 -14.96
CA PHE A 122 6.73 4.28 -13.91
C PHE A 122 8.23 4.40 -14.18
N ASP A 123 8.95 5.03 -13.28
CA ASP A 123 10.41 5.08 -13.34
C ASP A 123 11.01 3.88 -12.63
N ILE A 124 11.95 3.21 -13.28
CA ILE A 124 12.71 2.08 -12.74
C ILE A 124 14.09 2.58 -12.32
N TYR A 125 14.46 2.24 -11.11
CA TYR A 125 15.72 2.60 -10.47
C TYR A 125 16.47 1.34 -10.02
N ALA A 126 17.77 1.45 -9.86
CA ALA A 126 18.59 0.43 -9.22
C ALA A 126 19.54 1.07 -8.20
N ARG A 127 19.96 0.32 -7.21
CA ARG A 127 20.96 0.81 -6.26
C ARG A 127 22.33 0.81 -6.90
N CYS A 128 22.88 2.00 -7.13
CA CYS A 128 24.25 2.22 -7.60
C CYS A 128 24.78 3.58 -7.09
N LYS A 129 26.06 3.83 -7.28
CA LYS A 129 26.68 5.10 -6.84
C LYS A 129 26.49 6.27 -7.81
N LYS A 130 25.75 6.07 -8.91
CA LYS A 130 25.54 7.05 -9.99
C LYS A 130 24.09 7.51 -10.02
N THR A 131 23.83 8.65 -10.61
CA THR A 131 22.46 9.15 -10.87
C THR A 131 21.72 8.29 -11.90
N THR A 132 22.44 7.65 -12.82
CA THR A 132 21.93 6.69 -13.81
C THR A 132 22.63 5.36 -13.60
N CYS A 133 21.85 4.28 -13.53
CA CYS A 133 22.35 2.92 -13.35
C CYS A 133 22.15 2.08 -14.62
N PRO A 134 23.04 1.13 -14.91
CA PRO A 134 22.80 0.16 -16.00
C PRO A 134 21.69 -0.83 -15.60
N PRO A 135 20.98 -1.45 -16.58
CA PRO A 135 19.98 -2.48 -16.32
C PRO A 135 20.50 -3.67 -15.50
N SER A 136 21.77 -4.02 -15.65
CA SER A 136 22.44 -5.08 -14.89
C SER A 136 22.53 -4.84 -13.36
N ALA A 137 22.25 -3.63 -12.89
CA ALA A 137 22.19 -3.32 -11.46
C ALA A 137 20.85 -3.68 -10.82
N VAL A 138 19.75 -3.83 -11.60
CA VAL A 138 18.40 -4.09 -11.11
C VAL A 138 18.29 -5.36 -10.27
N PRO A 139 18.92 -6.51 -10.64
CA PRO A 139 18.79 -7.74 -9.86
C PRO A 139 19.33 -7.66 -8.44
N LYS A 140 20.30 -6.81 -8.19
CA LYS A 140 20.86 -6.63 -6.84
C LYS A 140 19.85 -5.92 -5.92
N ARG A 141 19.28 -4.82 -6.39
CA ARG A 141 18.24 -4.07 -5.69
C ARG A 141 17.60 -3.08 -6.65
N GLY A 142 16.40 -3.43 -7.14
CA GLY A 142 15.58 -2.59 -8.00
C GLY A 142 14.50 -1.85 -7.21
N LEU A 143 14.02 -0.76 -7.78
CA LEU A 143 12.91 0.03 -7.28
C LEU A 143 12.13 0.58 -8.45
N VAL A 144 10.80 0.41 -8.41
CA VAL A 144 9.88 1.05 -9.34
C VAL A 144 9.07 2.10 -8.57
N GLN A 145 8.88 3.24 -9.17
CA GLN A 145 8.07 4.29 -8.59
C GLN A 145 7.20 4.93 -9.68
N MET A 146 5.90 4.97 -9.43
CA MET A 146 4.99 5.73 -10.28
C MET A 146 5.20 7.22 -10.04
N ARG A 147 5.22 8.01 -11.10
CA ARG A 147 5.13 9.47 -10.98
C ARG A 147 3.74 9.82 -10.49
N PRO A 148 3.61 10.81 -9.60
CA PRO A 148 2.31 11.25 -9.14
C PRO A 148 1.40 11.56 -10.31
N ALA A 149 0.19 10.99 -10.32
CA ALA A 149 -0.88 11.47 -11.17
C ALA A 149 -1.26 12.87 -10.71
N GLY A 150 -1.69 13.74 -11.62
CA GLY A 150 -2.08 15.12 -11.31
C GLY A 150 -3.05 15.22 -10.14
N ALA A 151 -3.19 16.39 -9.57
CA ALA A 151 -4.10 16.66 -8.46
C ALA A 151 -5.54 16.22 -8.80
N GLY A 152 -6.14 15.38 -7.98
CA GLY A 152 -7.52 14.90 -8.14
C GLY A 152 -7.69 13.44 -8.53
N ALA A 153 -6.63 12.72 -8.91
CA ALA A 153 -6.74 11.30 -9.19
C ALA A 153 -6.97 10.50 -7.90
N SER A 154 -7.99 9.65 -7.88
CA SER A 154 -8.26 8.69 -6.79
C SER A 154 -7.28 7.52 -6.76
N VAL A 155 -6.33 7.50 -7.69
CA VAL A 155 -5.31 6.46 -7.86
C VAL A 155 -4.29 6.51 -6.73
N THR A 156 -3.95 5.36 -6.20
CA THR A 156 -2.88 5.24 -5.20
C THR A 156 -1.50 5.46 -5.81
N ASN A 157 -0.60 6.12 -5.07
CA ASN A 157 0.81 6.16 -5.42
C ASN A 157 1.43 4.78 -5.24
N PHE A 158 2.08 4.30 -6.28
CA PHE A 158 2.66 2.97 -6.34
C PHE A 158 4.18 3.01 -6.18
N ARG A 159 4.69 2.08 -5.39
CA ARG A 159 6.11 1.79 -5.26
C ARG A 159 6.35 0.30 -5.17
N MET A 160 7.31 -0.24 -5.93
CA MET A 160 7.66 -1.65 -5.88
C MET A 160 9.18 -1.81 -5.70
N ALA A 161 9.59 -2.40 -4.58
CA ALA A 161 10.99 -2.80 -4.36
C ALA A 161 11.20 -4.22 -4.90
N THR A 162 12.32 -4.48 -5.58
CA THR A 162 12.63 -5.77 -6.17
C THR A 162 14.02 -6.28 -5.78
N LYS A 163 14.18 -7.60 -5.76
CA LYS A 163 15.47 -8.28 -5.62
C LYS A 163 15.44 -9.60 -6.41
N GLY A 164 16.54 -9.90 -7.13
CA GLY A 164 16.66 -11.11 -7.94
C GLY A 164 15.87 -11.09 -9.24
N LEU A 165 15.27 -9.96 -9.63
CA LEU A 165 14.55 -9.76 -10.89
C LEU A 165 15.40 -8.93 -11.84
N VAL A 166 15.56 -9.38 -13.09
CA VAL A 166 16.24 -8.61 -14.14
C VAL A 166 15.33 -7.48 -14.65
N TYR A 167 15.92 -6.51 -15.35
CA TYR A 167 15.21 -5.32 -15.83
C TYR A 167 13.95 -5.66 -16.64
N ASP A 168 14.05 -6.59 -17.60
CA ASP A 168 12.93 -6.98 -18.46
C ASP A 168 11.79 -7.67 -17.70
N GLU A 169 12.12 -8.40 -16.63
CA GLU A 169 11.11 -8.99 -15.76
C GLU A 169 10.37 -7.91 -14.95
N VAL A 170 11.10 -6.93 -14.43
CA VAL A 170 10.49 -5.79 -13.73
C VAL A 170 9.59 -5.01 -14.68
N THR A 171 10.04 -4.76 -15.91
CA THR A 171 9.25 -4.11 -16.96
C THR A 171 7.95 -4.87 -17.24
N ARG A 172 8.02 -6.20 -17.45
CA ARG A 172 6.83 -7.05 -17.68
C ARG A 172 5.85 -7.07 -16.51
N ILE A 173 6.34 -7.01 -15.27
CA ILE A 173 5.46 -6.89 -14.10
C ILE A 173 4.73 -5.54 -14.15
N VAL A 174 5.44 -4.45 -14.42
CA VAL A 174 4.87 -3.10 -14.48
C VAL A 174 3.85 -2.97 -15.61
N GLU A 175 4.15 -3.50 -16.79
CA GLU A 175 3.21 -3.52 -17.95
C GLU A 175 1.96 -4.35 -17.67
N GLY A 176 2.08 -5.37 -16.83
CA GLY A 176 0.97 -6.20 -16.38
C GLY A 176 0.23 -5.68 -15.14
N LEU A 177 0.53 -4.48 -14.64
CA LEU A 177 -0.27 -3.86 -13.60
C LEU A 177 -1.64 -3.47 -14.18
N THR A 178 -2.69 -3.72 -13.42
CA THR A 178 -4.04 -3.25 -13.75
C THR A 178 -4.51 -2.28 -12.70
N LEU A 179 -5.20 -1.26 -13.17
CA LEU A 179 -5.94 -0.33 -12.35
C LEU A 179 -7.42 -0.73 -12.44
N ASN A 180 -7.89 -1.45 -11.45
CA ASN A 180 -9.30 -1.82 -11.40
C ASN A 180 -10.08 -0.64 -10.80
N ALA A 181 -10.58 0.24 -11.66
CA ALA A 181 -11.60 1.18 -11.26
C ALA A 181 -12.82 0.40 -10.74
N TYR A 182 -13.45 0.88 -9.69
CA TYR A 182 -14.75 0.37 -9.28
C TYR A 182 -15.73 0.54 -10.45
N ASN A 183 -16.29 -0.56 -10.91
CA ASN A 183 -17.50 -0.53 -11.74
C ASN A 183 -18.73 -0.45 -10.84
#